data_758058b194899578babb1ec43d802a50
#
_entry.id   758058b194899578babb1ec43d802a50
#
_cell.length_a   1.000
_cell.length_b   1.000
_cell.length_c   1.000
_cell.angle_alpha   90.00
_cell.angle_beta   90.00
_cell.angle_gamma   90.00
#
_symmetry.space_group_name_H-M   'P 1'
#
loop_
_entity.id
_entity.type
_entity.pdbx_description
1 polymer ?
#
loop_
_entity_poly.entity_id
_entity_poly.type
_entity_poly.pdbx_seq_one_letter_code
_entity_poly.pdbx_strand_id
1 'polypeptide(L)'
;SVVGDVRFPVRKNIDDEFWTYQVLGNARKVIYTNKVLYAYRQQENSVMHSLNAVRRFQALEAKLQRHEYICKYMPALKNESICNIWFTCLYQGQLLLINSNKDIWKELTEILKKYPIRNYLNSMSGKEKIWLSMADKSFYWTCYIRNLFKIGL
;
A
#
# COMPACT_ATOMS: atom_id res chain seq x y z
N SER A 1 12.85 23.39 10.27
CA SER A 1 13.14 22.17 9.48
C SER A 1 11.84 21.49 9.08
N VAL A 2 11.71 21.06 7.83
CA VAL A 2 10.55 20.28 7.34
C VAL A 2 10.54 18.88 7.97
N VAL A 3 11.71 18.33 8.25
CA VAL A 3 11.87 17.01 8.87
C VAL A 3 11.42 17.02 10.33
N GLY A 4 11.70 18.13 11.06
CA GLY A 4 11.35 18.23 12.49
C GLY A 4 11.92 17.06 13.30
N ASP A 5 11.06 16.46 14.12
CA ASP A 5 11.37 15.28 14.95
C ASP A 5 11.04 13.94 14.30
N VAL A 6 10.59 13.97 13.03
CA VAL A 6 10.29 12.73 12.29
C VAL A 6 11.58 11.94 12.06
N ARG A 7 11.55 10.65 12.41
CA ARG A 7 12.70 9.74 12.27
C ARG A 7 12.31 8.51 11.46
N PHE A 8 13.29 7.93 10.78
CA PHE A 8 13.13 6.63 10.12
C PHE A 8 12.89 5.54 11.19
N PRO A 9 11.94 4.63 10.96
CA PRO A 9 11.70 3.54 11.88
C PRO A 9 12.88 2.57 11.90
N VAL A 10 13.23 2.09 13.08
CA VAL A 10 14.32 1.11 13.25
C VAL A 10 13.83 -0.27 12.79
N ARG A 11 14.68 -1.01 12.04
CA ARG A 11 14.42 -2.39 11.61
C ARG A 11 13.22 -2.57 10.67
N LYS A 12 12.86 -1.55 9.90
CA LYS A 12 11.88 -1.68 8.80
C LYS A 12 12.59 -1.74 7.45
N ASN A 13 12.12 -2.61 6.54
CA ASN A 13 12.73 -2.76 5.21
C ASN A 13 12.26 -1.69 4.20
N ILE A 14 11.16 -1.01 4.49
CA ILE A 14 10.52 0.02 3.66
C ILE A 14 10.31 1.26 4.53
N ASP A 15 11.39 1.76 5.08
CA ASP A 15 11.41 2.86 6.03
C ASP A 15 10.89 4.18 5.45
N ASP A 16 11.10 4.43 4.17
CA ASP A 16 10.60 5.58 3.41
C ASP A 16 9.05 5.67 3.43
N GLU A 17 8.33 4.55 3.34
CA GLU A 17 6.86 4.52 3.40
C GLU A 17 6.32 4.96 4.77
N PHE A 18 7.09 4.77 5.84
CA PHE A 18 6.72 5.22 7.19
C PHE A 18 7.05 6.69 7.46
N TRP A 19 7.97 7.27 6.70
CA TRP A 19 8.55 8.58 6.97
C TRP A 19 8.03 9.69 6.04
N THR A 20 7.96 9.40 4.74
CA THR A 20 7.74 10.42 3.69
C THR A 20 6.45 11.22 3.88
N TYR A 21 5.33 10.57 4.21
CA TYR A 21 4.05 11.27 4.35
C TYR A 21 4.05 12.27 5.52
N GLN A 22 4.80 12.00 6.59
CA GLN A 22 4.91 12.90 7.73
C GLN A 22 5.72 14.14 7.37
N VAL A 23 6.83 13.95 6.66
CA VAL A 23 7.67 15.07 6.19
C VAL A 23 6.92 15.94 5.19
N LEU A 24 6.22 15.32 4.23
CA LEU A 24 5.39 16.05 3.28
C LEU A 24 4.25 16.82 3.99
N GLY A 25 3.66 16.23 5.02
CA GLY A 25 2.63 16.88 5.84
C GLY A 25 3.13 18.11 6.62
N ASN A 26 4.40 18.14 6.98
CA ASN A 26 5.06 19.28 7.63
C ASN A 26 5.46 20.39 6.64
N ALA A 27 5.46 20.10 5.33
CA ALA A 27 5.92 21.04 4.32
C ALA A 27 4.87 22.12 4.04
N ARG A 28 5.25 23.38 4.10
CA ARG A 28 4.40 24.51 3.68
C ARG A 28 4.19 24.55 2.17
N LYS A 29 5.17 24.07 1.41
CA LYS A 29 5.15 24.04 -0.06
C LYS A 29 5.93 22.84 -0.56
N VAL A 30 5.34 22.11 -1.49
CA VAL A 30 6.00 21.01 -2.22
C VAL A 30 6.15 21.45 -3.67
N ILE A 31 7.36 21.28 -4.23
CA ILE A 31 7.67 21.62 -5.62
C ILE A 31 8.02 20.33 -6.35
N TYR A 32 7.33 20.08 -7.45
CA TYR A 32 7.66 19.01 -8.37
C TYR A 32 8.68 19.50 -9.41
N THR A 33 9.64 18.67 -9.74
CA THR A 33 10.60 18.92 -10.84
C THR A 33 10.78 17.64 -11.67
N ASN A 34 10.92 17.80 -12.98
CA ASN A 34 11.25 16.73 -13.92
C ASN A 34 12.77 16.54 -14.12
N LYS A 35 13.58 17.30 -13.40
CA LYS A 35 15.04 17.14 -13.45
C LYS A 35 15.45 15.81 -12.81
N VAL A 36 16.34 15.08 -13.46
CA VAL A 36 16.93 13.86 -12.91
C VAL A 36 17.95 14.25 -11.84
N LEU A 37 17.57 14.11 -10.56
CA LEU A 37 18.38 14.49 -9.41
C LEU A 37 18.91 13.29 -8.62
N TYR A 38 18.46 12.08 -8.96
CA TYR A 38 18.80 10.85 -8.23
C TYR A 38 18.98 9.69 -9.19
N ALA A 39 20.07 8.93 -9.04
CA ALA A 39 20.31 7.70 -9.77
C ALA A 39 20.02 6.49 -8.88
N TYR A 40 18.95 5.75 -9.20
CA TYR A 40 18.58 4.54 -8.46
C TYR A 40 19.36 3.33 -8.99
N ARG A 41 20.27 2.80 -8.17
CA ARG A 41 21.05 1.62 -8.51
C ARG A 41 20.20 0.35 -8.36
N GLN A 42 19.93 -0.33 -9.45
CA GLN A 42 19.28 -1.64 -9.46
C GLN A 42 20.29 -2.73 -9.04
N GLN A 43 19.87 -3.60 -8.12
CA GLN A 43 20.65 -4.76 -7.68
C GLN A 43 19.75 -6.00 -7.74
N GLU A 44 20.24 -7.12 -8.28
CA GLU A 44 19.47 -8.36 -8.44
C GLU A 44 18.93 -8.91 -7.12
N ASN A 45 19.69 -8.76 -6.02
CA ASN A 45 19.31 -9.21 -4.68
C ASN A 45 18.66 -8.13 -3.82
N SER A 46 18.11 -7.08 -4.42
CA SER A 46 17.45 -6.02 -3.65
C SER A 46 16.14 -6.50 -3.05
N VAL A 47 15.74 -5.88 -1.93
CA VAL A 47 14.45 -6.15 -1.27
C VAL A 47 13.27 -5.98 -2.23
N MET A 48 13.39 -5.09 -3.23
CA MET A 48 12.36 -4.83 -4.23
C MET A 48 12.10 -6.02 -5.17
N HIS A 49 13.11 -6.87 -5.40
CA HIS A 49 12.98 -8.08 -6.21
C HIS A 49 12.56 -9.32 -5.39
N SER A 50 12.46 -9.19 -4.07
CA SER A 50 12.03 -10.28 -3.21
C SER A 50 10.52 -10.44 -3.24
N LEU A 51 10.02 -11.58 -3.71
CA LEU A 51 8.62 -12.00 -3.62
C LEU A 51 8.24 -12.55 -2.23
N ASN A 52 9.01 -12.25 -1.19
CA ASN A 52 8.73 -12.71 0.17
C ASN A 52 7.55 -11.93 0.76
N ALA A 53 6.40 -12.60 0.89
CA ALA A 53 5.17 -12.02 1.42
C ALA A 53 5.34 -11.45 2.84
N VAL A 54 6.11 -12.14 3.71
CA VAL A 54 6.31 -11.72 5.10
C VAL A 54 7.08 -10.39 5.17
N ARG A 55 8.17 -10.27 4.41
CA ARG A 55 8.95 -9.01 4.36
C ARG A 55 8.13 -7.85 3.80
N ARG A 56 7.31 -8.10 2.79
CA ARG A 56 6.50 -7.07 2.15
C ARG A 56 5.24 -6.71 2.94
N PHE A 57 4.86 -7.51 3.94
CA PHE A 57 3.74 -7.19 4.82
C PHE A 57 3.95 -5.88 5.59
N GLN A 58 5.20 -5.46 5.81
CA GLN A 58 5.52 -4.14 6.36
C GLN A 58 4.98 -2.98 5.51
N ALA A 59 4.80 -3.18 4.19
CA ALA A 59 4.17 -2.16 3.34
C ALA A 59 2.72 -1.90 3.77
N LEU A 60 1.99 -2.94 4.12
CA LEU A 60 0.61 -2.79 4.60
C LEU A 60 0.58 -2.09 5.96
N GLU A 61 1.48 -2.44 6.89
CA GLU A 61 1.63 -1.74 8.16
C GLU A 61 1.87 -0.23 7.94
N ALA A 62 2.77 0.14 7.04
CA ALA A 62 3.04 1.53 6.70
C ALA A 62 1.81 2.24 6.12
N LYS A 63 1.03 1.56 5.26
CA LYS A 63 -0.22 2.13 4.70
C LYS A 63 -1.29 2.33 5.78
N LEU A 64 -1.38 1.43 6.76
CA LEU A 64 -2.31 1.56 7.89
C LEU A 64 -1.93 2.76 8.78
N GLN A 65 -0.67 2.91 9.15
CA GLN A 65 -0.19 4.07 9.92
C GLN A 65 -0.39 5.38 9.14
N ARG A 66 -0.10 5.38 7.84
CA ARG A 66 -0.37 6.54 6.99
C ARG A 66 -1.87 6.88 6.93
N HIS A 67 -2.74 5.87 6.89
CA HIS A 67 -4.19 6.09 6.93
C HIS A 67 -4.64 6.76 8.22
N GLU A 68 -4.14 6.35 9.37
CA GLU A 68 -4.42 6.98 10.66
C GLU A 68 -3.98 8.46 10.67
N TYR A 69 -2.78 8.73 10.16
CA TYR A 69 -2.28 10.09 9.97
C TYR A 69 -3.19 10.93 9.05
N ILE A 70 -3.57 10.37 7.91
CA ILE A 70 -4.46 11.03 6.93
C ILE A 70 -5.82 11.33 7.56
N CYS A 71 -6.42 10.39 8.29
CA CYS A 71 -7.70 10.62 8.97
C CYS A 71 -7.63 11.78 9.97
N LYS A 72 -6.48 11.96 10.61
CA LYS A 72 -6.28 13.03 11.62
C LYS A 72 -5.98 14.39 11.01
N TYR A 73 -5.12 14.44 10.00
CA TYR A 73 -4.54 15.70 9.51
C TYR A 73 -4.99 16.09 8.09
N MET A 74 -5.45 15.13 7.28
CA MET A 74 -5.80 15.31 5.87
C MET A 74 -7.08 14.54 5.48
N PRO A 75 -8.23 14.74 6.18
CA PRO A 75 -9.43 13.91 6.04
C PRO A 75 -9.99 13.87 4.61
N ALA A 76 -9.69 14.85 3.77
CA ALA A 76 -10.06 14.87 2.36
C ALA A 76 -9.44 13.72 1.55
N LEU A 77 -8.29 13.17 1.98
CA LEU A 77 -7.58 12.05 1.33
C LEU A 77 -7.93 10.68 1.90
N LYS A 78 -8.96 10.59 2.74
CA LYS A 78 -9.34 9.35 3.41
C LYS A 78 -9.72 8.24 2.42
N ASN A 79 -10.45 8.58 1.37
CA ASN A 79 -10.92 7.62 0.37
C ASN A 79 -9.76 7.03 -0.42
N GLU A 80 -8.84 7.87 -0.88
CA GLU A 80 -7.63 7.47 -1.61
C GLU A 80 -6.75 6.57 -0.73
N SER A 81 -6.67 6.89 0.56
CA SER A 81 -5.90 6.09 1.52
C SER A 81 -6.51 4.70 1.72
N ILE A 82 -7.84 4.56 1.79
CA ILE A 82 -8.50 3.26 1.87
C ILE A 82 -8.28 2.46 0.58
N CYS A 83 -8.38 3.10 -0.58
CA CYS A 83 -8.09 2.45 -1.87
C CYS A 83 -6.65 1.92 -1.90
N ASN A 84 -5.68 2.67 -1.40
CA ASN A 84 -4.29 2.24 -1.28
C ASN A 84 -4.12 1.01 -0.38
N ILE A 85 -4.82 0.95 0.77
CA ILE A 85 -4.84 -0.23 1.64
C ILE A 85 -5.35 -1.44 0.87
N TRP A 86 -6.47 -1.33 0.16
CA TRP A 86 -7.05 -2.42 -0.61
C TRP A 86 -6.14 -2.93 -1.73
N PHE A 87 -5.50 -2.04 -2.49
CA PHE A 87 -4.52 -2.46 -3.51
C PHE A 87 -3.29 -3.11 -2.90
N THR A 88 -2.84 -2.63 -1.74
CA THR A 88 -1.75 -3.28 -1.01
C THR A 88 -2.16 -4.67 -0.54
N CYS A 89 -3.38 -4.83 -0.01
CA CYS A 89 -3.92 -6.14 0.36
C CYS A 89 -4.04 -7.07 -0.86
N LEU A 90 -4.52 -6.58 -2.02
CA LEU A 90 -4.59 -7.37 -3.25
C LEU A 90 -3.22 -7.88 -3.67
N TYR A 91 -2.21 -7.01 -3.67
CA TYR A 91 -0.84 -7.41 -3.98
C TYR A 91 -0.30 -8.44 -2.98
N GLN A 92 -0.51 -8.25 -1.68
CA GLN A 92 -0.11 -9.21 -0.66
C GLN A 92 -0.88 -10.53 -0.81
N GLY A 93 -2.18 -10.49 -1.10
CA GLY A 93 -2.99 -11.68 -1.35
C GLY A 93 -2.48 -12.49 -2.56
N GLN A 94 -2.06 -11.81 -3.63
CA GLN A 94 -1.44 -12.45 -4.79
C GLN A 94 -0.14 -13.20 -4.40
N LEU A 95 0.73 -12.58 -3.60
CA LEU A 95 1.96 -13.21 -3.11
C LEU A 95 1.68 -14.39 -2.18
N LEU A 96 0.64 -14.31 -1.35
CA LEU A 96 0.24 -15.39 -0.44
C LEU A 96 -0.30 -16.61 -1.19
N LEU A 97 -0.97 -16.42 -2.31
CA LEU A 97 -1.39 -17.55 -3.17
C LEU A 97 -0.19 -18.28 -3.76
N ILE A 98 0.94 -17.60 -3.96
CA ILE A 98 2.20 -18.21 -4.41
C ILE A 98 2.92 -18.91 -3.24
N ASN A 99 2.94 -18.29 -2.07
CA ASN A 99 3.79 -18.68 -0.92
C ASN A 99 3.03 -19.41 0.21
N SER A 100 1.71 -19.59 0.09
CA SER A 100 0.85 -20.42 0.97
C SER A 100 0.95 -20.12 2.48
N ASN A 101 0.87 -18.84 2.91
CA ASN A 101 0.88 -18.46 4.33
C ASN A 101 -0.56 -18.14 4.82
N LYS A 102 -1.15 -19.07 5.60
CA LYS A 102 -2.54 -18.98 6.08
C LYS A 102 -2.75 -17.89 7.15
N ASP A 103 -1.78 -17.66 8.02
CA ASP A 103 -1.91 -16.69 9.12
C ASP A 103 -1.98 -15.26 8.59
N ILE A 104 -1.09 -14.94 7.67
CA ILE A 104 -1.11 -13.63 7.00
C ILE A 104 -2.40 -13.45 6.19
N TRP A 105 -2.93 -14.49 5.57
CA TRP A 105 -4.20 -14.42 4.86
C TRP A 105 -5.37 -14.03 5.77
N LYS A 106 -5.43 -14.62 6.97
CA LYS A 106 -6.43 -14.27 7.97
C LYS A 106 -6.31 -12.79 8.38
N GLU A 107 -5.10 -12.32 8.63
CA GLU A 107 -4.83 -10.92 8.99
C GLU A 107 -5.27 -9.95 7.88
N LEU A 108 -4.97 -10.25 6.61
CA LEU A 108 -5.46 -9.45 5.48
C LEU A 108 -6.98 -9.34 5.46
N THR A 109 -7.66 -10.45 5.66
CA THR A 109 -9.14 -10.46 5.62
C THR A 109 -9.74 -9.65 6.78
N GLU A 110 -9.14 -9.66 7.96
CA GLU A 110 -9.57 -8.81 9.08
C GLU A 110 -9.35 -7.32 8.79
N ILE A 111 -8.23 -6.96 8.17
CA ILE A 111 -7.97 -5.58 7.73
C ILE A 111 -9.04 -5.12 6.71
N LEU A 112 -9.36 -5.95 5.73
CA LEU A 112 -10.37 -5.61 4.72
C LEU A 112 -11.77 -5.42 5.32
N LYS A 113 -12.13 -6.21 6.33
CA LYS A 113 -13.37 -6.01 7.10
C LYS A 113 -13.40 -4.69 7.86
N LYS A 114 -12.25 -4.29 8.44
CA LYS A 114 -12.12 -3.03 9.17
C LYS A 114 -12.26 -1.80 8.26
N TYR A 115 -11.82 -1.91 7.01
CA TYR A 115 -11.82 -0.81 6.03
C TYR A 115 -12.67 -1.16 4.79
N PRO A 116 -14.01 -1.24 4.88
CA PRO A 116 -14.85 -1.68 3.77
C PRO A 116 -14.78 -0.71 2.59
N ILE A 117 -14.43 -1.20 1.40
CA ILE A 117 -14.26 -0.38 0.20
C ILE A 117 -15.61 0.05 -0.42
N ARG A 118 -16.66 -0.70 -0.17
CA ARG A 118 -17.99 -0.49 -0.77
C ARG A 118 -18.48 0.96 -0.68
N ASN A 119 -18.20 1.63 0.43
CA ASN A 119 -18.61 3.01 0.67
C ASN A 119 -17.92 4.02 -0.27
N TYR A 120 -16.83 3.63 -0.91
CA TYR A 120 -15.98 4.50 -1.74
C TYR A 120 -16.02 4.16 -3.23
N LEU A 121 -16.56 3.00 -3.61
CA LEU A 121 -16.61 2.55 -5.00
C LEU A 121 -17.37 3.51 -5.92
N ASN A 122 -18.37 4.22 -5.41
CA ASN A 122 -19.18 5.14 -6.23
C ASN A 122 -18.41 6.38 -6.66
N SER A 123 -17.42 6.82 -5.88
CA SER A 123 -16.54 7.97 -6.22
C SER A 123 -15.38 7.60 -7.14
N MET A 124 -15.20 6.32 -7.45
CA MET A 124 -14.11 5.81 -8.27
C MET A 124 -14.52 5.62 -9.72
N SER A 125 -13.54 5.58 -10.61
CA SER A 125 -13.73 5.31 -12.04
C SER A 125 -12.62 4.40 -12.58
N GLY A 126 -12.80 3.94 -13.83
CA GLY A 126 -11.78 3.20 -14.56
C GLY A 126 -11.45 1.80 -14.01
N LYS A 127 -10.26 1.31 -14.36
CA LYS A 127 -9.80 -0.05 -14.04
C LYS A 127 -9.71 -0.34 -12.54
N GLU A 128 -9.38 0.67 -11.75
CA GLU A 128 -9.26 0.54 -10.30
C GLU A 128 -10.59 0.16 -9.65
N LYS A 129 -11.67 0.84 -10.03
CA LYS A 129 -13.03 0.52 -9.58
C LYS A 129 -13.40 -0.94 -9.87
N ILE A 130 -13.08 -1.43 -11.07
CA ILE A 130 -13.38 -2.82 -11.47
C ILE A 130 -12.68 -3.79 -10.53
N TRP A 131 -11.37 -3.64 -10.32
CA TRP A 131 -10.60 -4.54 -9.45
C TRP A 131 -11.07 -4.52 -8.01
N LEU A 132 -11.35 -3.34 -7.46
CA LEU A 132 -11.82 -3.21 -6.08
C LEU A 132 -13.25 -3.71 -5.91
N SER A 133 -14.12 -3.53 -6.90
CA SER A 133 -15.48 -4.10 -6.90
C SER A 133 -15.46 -5.63 -6.95
N MET A 134 -14.55 -6.22 -7.72
CA MET A 134 -14.35 -7.67 -7.74
C MET A 134 -13.81 -8.17 -6.40
N ALA A 135 -12.84 -7.46 -5.82
CA ALA A 135 -12.24 -7.82 -4.54
C ALA A 135 -13.23 -7.71 -3.37
N ASP A 136 -14.13 -6.72 -3.38
CA ASP A 136 -15.22 -6.59 -2.40
C ASP A 136 -16.18 -7.78 -2.44
N LYS A 137 -16.43 -8.35 -3.62
CA LYS A 137 -17.27 -9.55 -3.79
C LYS A 137 -16.54 -10.83 -3.43
N SER A 138 -15.32 -10.98 -3.90
CA SER A 138 -14.48 -12.15 -3.61
C SER A 138 -12.99 -11.80 -3.71
N PHE A 139 -12.38 -11.55 -2.57
CA PHE A 139 -10.96 -11.20 -2.48
C PHE A 139 -10.06 -12.31 -3.02
N TYR A 140 -10.34 -13.57 -2.64
CA TYR A 140 -9.57 -14.73 -3.09
C TYR A 140 -9.55 -14.88 -4.62
N TRP A 141 -10.73 -14.91 -5.24
CA TRP A 141 -10.82 -15.07 -6.69
C TRP A 141 -10.21 -13.89 -7.45
N THR A 142 -10.32 -12.69 -6.90
CA THR A 142 -9.68 -11.51 -7.52
C THR A 142 -8.16 -11.65 -7.50
N CYS A 143 -7.55 -12.06 -6.39
CA CYS A 143 -6.11 -12.33 -6.32
C CYS A 143 -5.70 -13.45 -7.29
N TYR A 144 -6.48 -14.53 -7.38
CA TYR A 144 -6.22 -15.63 -8.30
C TYR A 144 -6.24 -15.20 -9.77
N ILE A 145 -7.28 -14.46 -10.20
CA ILE A 145 -7.39 -13.93 -11.56
C ILE A 145 -6.23 -12.98 -11.88
N ARG A 146 -5.87 -12.10 -10.96
CA ARG A 146 -4.74 -11.19 -11.14
C ARG A 146 -3.41 -11.94 -11.30
N ASN A 147 -3.21 -13.06 -10.59
CA ASN A 147 -2.04 -13.90 -10.77
C ASN A 147 -2.04 -14.59 -12.14
N LEU A 148 -3.17 -15.11 -12.58
CA LEU A 148 -3.32 -15.77 -13.88
C LEU A 148 -2.92 -14.84 -15.04
N PHE A 149 -3.30 -13.57 -14.96
CA PHE A 149 -2.98 -12.55 -15.97
C PHE A 149 -1.72 -11.72 -15.65
N LYS A 150 -0.95 -12.06 -14.61
CA LYS A 150 0.27 -11.37 -14.16
C LYS A 150 0.06 -9.87 -13.95
N ILE A 151 -1.09 -9.47 -13.38
CA ILE A 151 -1.44 -8.08 -13.15
C ILE A 151 -0.86 -7.60 -11.83
N GLY A 152 0.08 -6.66 -11.88
CA GLY A 152 0.68 -6.03 -10.70
C GLY A 152 1.76 -6.87 -10.00
N LEU A 153 2.31 -7.88 -10.68
CA LEU A 153 3.47 -8.66 -10.24
C LEU A 153 4.71 -8.23 -11.01
#